data_b716e5d69142b2787a49919d6aa7323b
#
_entry.id   b716e5d69142b2787a49919d6aa7323b
#
_cell.length_a   1.000
_cell.length_b   1.000
_cell.length_c   1.000
_cell.angle_alpha   90.00
_cell.angle_beta   90.00
_cell.angle_gamma   90.00
#
_symmetry.space_group_name_H-M   'P 1'
#
loop_
_entity.id
_entity.type
_entity.pdbx_description
1 polymer ?
#
loop_
_entity_poly.entity_id
_entity_poly.type
_entity_poly.pdbx_seq_one_letter_code
_entity_poly.pdbx_strand_id
1 'polypeptide(L)'
;MRIIVTPGPTHEPPYVREALSAETSNPDLDPEFMTKYIDARNMIGEMIGARGDNVVIWMGEAMSGLEAAVANLVKPGEEVISLSNGVFGDYFSELVRRYGGRPRLIRWDVRHPVDPDELQEALNESEASIVTMVHCETPSGVLNPLREVADAVKRSGKLFVVDAVSSIGAVNIDVKWGIDVLIGGSQKALNVPAGLTIMAISDEAWRRIEDRKYEGFYLNLLNWRNLESGFPYTHSEPLLNALIASLRHIMREGLDEVYKRHIDIRNRIIRAVNAYGLTLVPASMEWASPSVSAFYLPTGINDGLLRESMWRKYGVMIGGSLGELSGKVIRIGHMGYTATLEFMLPTVTALGMALMDFGLSINLNNAMDAFMGGSKS
;
A
#
# COMPACT_ATOMS: atom_id res chain seq x y z
N MET A 1 -3.50 -4.13 26.55
CA MET A 1 -3.99 -3.95 25.16
C MET A 1 -2.96 -4.58 24.22
N ARG A 2 -3.38 -5.32 23.20
CA ARG A 2 -2.46 -5.80 22.15
C ARG A 2 -2.45 -4.82 20.98
N ILE A 3 -1.28 -4.44 20.53
CA ILE A 3 -1.07 -3.46 19.46
C ILE A 3 -0.50 -4.18 18.23
N ILE A 4 -1.19 -4.06 17.08
CA ILE A 4 -0.73 -4.62 15.81
C ILE A 4 -0.31 -3.45 14.91
N VAL A 5 0.99 -3.32 14.71
CA VAL A 5 1.61 -2.28 13.88
C VAL A 5 2.54 -2.92 12.83
N THR A 6 2.09 -4.03 12.29
CA THR A 6 2.66 -4.63 11.10
C THR A 6 2.32 -3.78 9.87
N PRO A 7 3.12 -3.81 8.80
CA PRO A 7 2.81 -3.08 7.56
C PRO A 7 1.75 -3.79 6.68
N GLY A 8 0.70 -4.28 7.34
CA GLY A 8 -0.44 -5.01 6.80
C GLY A 8 -0.32 -6.54 6.94
N PRO A 9 -1.44 -7.20 7.33
CA PRO A 9 -2.68 -6.60 7.84
C PRO A 9 -2.46 -5.71 9.06
N THR A 10 -3.26 -4.64 9.18
CA THR A 10 -3.15 -3.63 10.23
C THR A 10 -4.14 -3.85 11.37
N HIS A 11 -4.00 -3.08 12.45
CA HIS A 11 -4.96 -3.11 13.55
C HIS A 11 -6.33 -2.60 13.09
N GLU A 12 -7.37 -3.39 13.33
CA GLU A 12 -8.75 -3.04 13.00
C GLU A 12 -9.34 -2.13 14.09
N PRO A 13 -9.82 -0.92 13.72
CA PRO A 13 -10.46 -0.02 14.69
C PRO A 13 -11.83 -0.54 15.16
N PRO A 14 -12.33 -0.06 16.32
CA PRO A 14 -13.62 -0.49 16.85
C PRO A 14 -14.77 -0.36 15.86
N TYR A 15 -14.86 0.76 15.15
CA TYR A 15 -15.94 1.01 14.18
C TYR A 15 -15.91 0.06 12.97
N VAL A 16 -14.74 -0.46 12.60
CA VAL A 16 -14.60 -1.49 11.56
C VAL A 16 -15.09 -2.84 12.08
N ARG A 17 -14.68 -3.23 13.31
CA ARG A 17 -15.14 -4.49 13.93
C ARG A 17 -16.66 -4.48 14.15
N GLU A 18 -17.24 -3.35 14.54
CA GLU A 18 -18.69 -3.18 14.68
C GLU A 18 -19.39 -3.37 13.33
N ALA A 19 -18.89 -2.73 12.28
CA ALA A 19 -19.43 -2.87 10.94
C ALA A 19 -19.35 -4.30 10.38
N LEU A 20 -18.26 -5.05 10.72
CA LEU A 20 -18.13 -6.47 10.35
C LEU A 20 -19.17 -7.37 11.03
N SER A 21 -19.66 -6.99 12.22
CA SER A 21 -20.65 -7.75 12.97
C SER A 21 -22.11 -7.30 12.75
N ALA A 22 -22.33 -6.32 11.89
CA ALA A 22 -23.68 -5.86 11.54
C ALA A 22 -24.49 -6.96 10.82
N GLU A 23 -25.79 -6.93 10.98
CA GLU A 23 -26.69 -7.79 10.21
C GLU A 23 -26.49 -7.55 8.70
N THR A 24 -26.52 -8.64 7.95
CA THR A 24 -26.34 -8.63 6.50
C THR A 24 -27.56 -9.18 5.80
N SER A 25 -27.71 -8.80 4.55
CA SER A 25 -28.72 -9.33 3.64
C SER A 25 -28.09 -10.29 2.61
N ASN A 26 -28.76 -10.49 1.50
CA ASN A 26 -28.18 -11.21 0.37
C ASN A 26 -27.72 -10.20 -0.71
N PRO A 27 -26.41 -10.06 -0.93
CA PRO A 27 -25.85 -9.06 -1.87
C PRO A 27 -26.36 -9.20 -3.31
N ASP A 28 -26.76 -10.41 -3.72
CA ASP A 28 -27.23 -10.68 -5.08
C ASP A 28 -28.71 -10.34 -5.27
N LEU A 29 -29.47 -10.18 -4.18
CA LEU A 29 -30.93 -9.99 -4.20
C LEU A 29 -31.36 -8.64 -3.60
N ASP A 30 -30.56 -8.07 -2.72
CA ASP A 30 -30.89 -6.83 -2.01
C ASP A 30 -30.43 -5.59 -2.80
N PRO A 31 -31.34 -4.76 -3.30
CA PRO A 31 -30.98 -3.55 -4.04
C PRO A 31 -30.24 -2.51 -3.16
N GLU A 32 -30.37 -2.55 -1.83
CA GLU A 32 -29.66 -1.66 -0.92
C GLU A 32 -28.16 -1.97 -0.93
N PHE A 33 -27.76 -3.22 -1.18
CA PHE A 33 -26.35 -3.58 -1.30
C PHE A 33 -25.67 -2.87 -2.48
N MET A 34 -26.35 -2.78 -3.64
CA MET A 34 -25.83 -2.03 -4.79
C MET A 34 -25.66 -0.53 -4.45
N THR A 35 -26.59 0.05 -3.70
CA THR A 35 -26.46 1.45 -3.23
C THR A 35 -25.23 1.62 -2.34
N LYS A 36 -25.02 0.72 -1.37
CA LYS A 36 -23.83 0.72 -0.51
C LYS A 36 -22.53 0.59 -1.33
N TYR A 37 -22.53 -0.27 -2.34
CA TYR A 37 -21.38 -0.46 -3.22
C TYR A 37 -21.05 0.81 -4.03
N ILE A 38 -22.06 1.48 -4.58
CA ILE A 38 -21.90 2.75 -5.30
C ILE A 38 -21.39 3.84 -4.36
N ASP A 39 -21.90 3.94 -3.14
CA ASP A 39 -21.42 4.89 -2.12
C ASP A 39 -19.93 4.67 -1.80
N ALA A 40 -19.53 3.41 -1.61
CA ALA A 40 -18.12 3.07 -1.37
C ALA A 40 -17.22 3.47 -2.55
N ARG A 41 -17.65 3.19 -3.79
CA ARG A 41 -16.93 3.60 -5.01
C ARG A 41 -16.77 5.12 -5.10
N ASN A 42 -17.82 5.87 -4.79
CA ASN A 42 -17.79 7.33 -4.83
C ASN A 42 -16.82 7.90 -3.79
N MET A 43 -16.85 7.39 -2.54
CA MET A 43 -15.90 7.82 -1.49
C MET A 43 -14.45 7.49 -1.86
N ILE A 44 -14.19 6.33 -2.44
CA ILE A 44 -12.86 6.00 -2.95
C ILE A 44 -12.48 6.95 -4.10
N GLY A 45 -13.41 7.18 -5.03
CA GLY A 45 -13.20 8.10 -6.14
C GLY A 45 -12.83 9.50 -5.65
N GLU A 46 -13.52 10.03 -4.64
CA GLU A 46 -13.19 11.31 -3.99
C GLU A 46 -11.77 11.29 -3.40
N MET A 47 -11.40 10.21 -2.71
CA MET A 47 -10.08 10.07 -2.06
C MET A 47 -8.91 10.09 -3.05
N ILE A 48 -9.10 9.60 -4.28
CA ILE A 48 -8.02 9.41 -5.27
C ILE A 48 -8.22 10.20 -6.57
N GLY A 49 -9.18 11.12 -6.62
CA GLY A 49 -9.45 11.95 -7.81
C GLY A 49 -10.10 11.21 -8.99
N ALA A 50 -10.62 10.00 -8.78
CA ALA A 50 -11.31 9.20 -9.80
C ALA A 50 -12.82 9.46 -9.83
N ARG A 51 -13.46 9.16 -10.98
CA ARG A 51 -14.92 9.02 -11.01
C ARG A 51 -15.31 7.69 -10.33
N GLY A 52 -16.41 7.67 -9.58
CA GLY A 52 -16.88 6.46 -8.90
C GLY A 52 -17.15 5.29 -9.87
N ASP A 53 -17.65 5.54 -11.08
CA ASP A 53 -17.91 4.52 -12.10
C ASP A 53 -16.62 3.89 -12.69
N ASN A 54 -15.47 4.52 -12.49
CA ASN A 54 -14.15 3.99 -12.82
C ASN A 54 -13.49 3.25 -11.65
N VAL A 55 -14.12 3.18 -10.48
CA VAL A 55 -13.64 2.41 -9.33
C VAL A 55 -14.29 1.03 -9.31
N VAL A 56 -13.49 -0.01 -9.12
CA VAL A 56 -13.93 -1.39 -8.92
C VAL A 56 -13.48 -1.85 -7.53
N ILE A 57 -14.40 -2.45 -6.79
CA ILE A 57 -14.13 -3.08 -5.49
C ILE A 57 -14.56 -4.54 -5.62
N TRP A 58 -13.63 -5.47 -5.53
CA TRP A 58 -13.99 -6.88 -5.61
C TRP A 58 -13.44 -7.70 -4.44
N MET A 59 -13.95 -8.92 -4.30
CA MET A 59 -13.43 -9.89 -3.34
C MET A 59 -12.13 -10.48 -3.82
N GLY A 60 -11.08 -10.24 -3.03
CA GLY A 60 -9.72 -10.71 -3.27
C GLY A 60 -8.73 -9.86 -2.48
N GLU A 61 -7.62 -10.45 -2.10
CA GLU A 61 -6.49 -9.70 -1.53
C GLU A 61 -5.81 -8.92 -2.67
N ALA A 62 -5.16 -7.80 -2.37
CA ALA A 62 -4.64 -6.85 -3.35
C ALA A 62 -3.71 -7.46 -4.44
N MET A 63 -3.04 -8.58 -4.14
CA MET A 63 -2.26 -9.32 -5.17
C MET A 63 -3.14 -9.79 -6.33
N SER A 64 -4.42 -10.09 -6.08
CA SER A 64 -5.36 -10.42 -7.15
C SER A 64 -5.63 -9.23 -8.08
N GLY A 65 -5.54 -8.00 -7.56
CA GLY A 65 -5.64 -6.78 -8.37
C GLY A 65 -4.43 -6.55 -9.26
N LEU A 66 -3.22 -6.80 -8.74
CA LEU A 66 -1.99 -6.74 -9.55
C LEU A 66 -2.05 -7.76 -10.69
N GLU A 67 -2.44 -8.99 -10.35
CA GLU A 67 -2.58 -10.07 -11.33
C GLU A 67 -3.66 -9.74 -12.37
N ALA A 68 -4.82 -9.24 -11.94
CA ALA A 68 -5.90 -8.84 -12.83
C ALA A 68 -5.48 -7.71 -13.77
N ALA A 69 -4.78 -6.69 -13.28
CA ALA A 69 -4.27 -5.60 -14.12
C ALA A 69 -3.39 -6.15 -15.26
N VAL A 70 -2.41 -6.99 -14.93
CA VAL A 70 -1.53 -7.60 -15.92
C VAL A 70 -2.29 -8.51 -16.88
N ALA A 71 -3.15 -9.40 -16.37
CA ALA A 71 -3.92 -10.34 -17.17
C ALA A 71 -4.81 -9.65 -18.22
N ASN A 72 -5.41 -8.53 -17.85
CA ASN A 72 -6.36 -7.82 -18.72
C ASN A 72 -5.70 -6.77 -19.63
N LEU A 73 -4.48 -6.32 -19.33
CA LEU A 73 -3.81 -5.26 -20.10
C LEU A 73 -2.73 -5.80 -21.03
N VAL A 74 -1.96 -6.80 -20.59
CA VAL A 74 -0.78 -7.28 -21.30
C VAL A 74 -1.15 -8.30 -22.37
N LYS A 75 -0.73 -8.08 -23.61
CA LYS A 75 -0.87 -9.04 -24.73
C LYS A 75 0.34 -9.99 -24.74
N PRO A 76 0.15 -11.24 -25.14
CA PRO A 76 1.28 -12.17 -25.34
C PRO A 76 2.33 -11.58 -26.29
N GLY A 77 3.61 -11.68 -25.91
CA GLY A 77 4.73 -11.13 -26.67
C GLY A 77 4.96 -9.63 -26.56
N GLU A 78 4.08 -8.89 -25.86
CA GLU A 78 4.21 -7.46 -25.68
C GLU A 78 5.29 -7.10 -24.67
N GLU A 79 6.06 -6.05 -24.96
CA GLU A 79 7.01 -5.48 -24.01
C GLU A 79 6.30 -4.63 -22.98
N VAL A 80 6.68 -4.77 -21.70
CA VAL A 80 6.21 -3.96 -20.57
C VAL A 80 7.41 -3.48 -19.78
N ILE A 81 7.52 -2.18 -19.54
CA ILE A 81 8.53 -1.64 -18.62
C ILE A 81 8.04 -1.88 -17.19
N SER A 82 8.84 -2.58 -16.39
CA SER A 82 8.58 -2.81 -14.96
C SER A 82 9.62 -2.09 -14.14
N LEU A 83 9.19 -1.06 -13.38
CA LEU A 83 10.06 -0.28 -12.50
C LEU A 83 10.12 -0.96 -11.13
N SER A 84 11.33 -1.25 -10.65
CA SER A 84 11.53 -1.96 -9.40
C SER A 84 12.65 -1.35 -8.56
N ASN A 85 12.37 -1.15 -7.29
CA ASN A 85 13.35 -0.94 -6.24
C ASN A 85 13.11 -1.91 -5.06
N GLY A 86 12.50 -3.09 -5.36
CA GLY A 86 12.30 -4.12 -4.35
C GLY A 86 11.38 -5.26 -4.79
N VAL A 87 10.88 -5.99 -3.80
CA VAL A 87 10.19 -7.28 -3.97
C VAL A 87 8.91 -7.14 -4.79
N PHE A 88 8.09 -6.11 -4.53
CA PHE A 88 6.80 -5.97 -5.21
C PHE A 88 6.95 -5.41 -6.63
N GLY A 89 7.97 -4.56 -6.88
CA GLY A 89 8.32 -4.18 -8.24
C GLY A 89 8.78 -5.37 -9.08
N ASP A 90 9.61 -6.25 -8.52
CA ASP A 90 10.01 -7.51 -9.16
C ASP A 90 8.81 -8.42 -9.45
N TYR A 91 7.82 -8.40 -8.54
CA TYR A 91 6.61 -9.20 -8.70
C TYR A 91 5.79 -8.79 -9.92
N PHE A 92 5.69 -7.49 -10.23
CA PHE A 92 5.08 -7.04 -11.48
C PHE A 92 5.75 -7.64 -12.70
N SER A 93 7.08 -7.62 -12.74
CA SER A 93 7.87 -8.23 -13.82
C SER A 93 7.57 -9.74 -13.98
N GLU A 94 7.45 -10.44 -12.85
CA GLU A 94 7.09 -11.87 -12.87
C GLU A 94 5.66 -12.11 -13.36
N LEU A 95 4.69 -11.28 -12.94
CA LEU A 95 3.32 -11.36 -13.43
C LEU A 95 3.26 -11.12 -14.95
N VAL A 96 3.95 -10.09 -15.46
CA VAL A 96 4.03 -9.83 -16.91
C VAL A 96 4.51 -11.08 -17.66
N ARG A 97 5.56 -11.76 -17.16
CA ARG A 97 6.08 -12.99 -17.78
C ARG A 97 5.07 -14.13 -17.74
N ARG A 98 4.37 -14.31 -16.62
CA ARG A 98 3.35 -15.38 -16.46
C ARG A 98 2.18 -15.22 -17.42
N TYR A 99 1.83 -14.00 -17.77
CA TYR A 99 0.76 -13.70 -18.74
C TYR A 99 1.27 -13.54 -20.17
N GLY A 100 2.50 -14.01 -20.45
CA GLY A 100 3.08 -14.10 -21.79
C GLY A 100 3.69 -12.81 -22.32
N GLY A 101 3.75 -11.75 -21.52
CA GLY A 101 4.46 -10.51 -21.85
C GLY A 101 5.99 -10.65 -21.73
N ARG A 102 6.71 -9.68 -22.25
CA ARG A 102 8.16 -9.55 -22.15
C ARG A 102 8.51 -8.36 -21.23
N PRO A 103 8.83 -8.61 -19.94
CA PRO A 103 9.16 -7.50 -19.03
C PRO A 103 10.55 -6.93 -19.36
N ARG A 104 10.64 -5.61 -19.55
CA ARG A 104 11.87 -4.82 -19.47
C ARG A 104 11.99 -4.31 -18.04
N LEU A 105 12.70 -5.05 -17.19
CA LEU A 105 12.89 -4.71 -15.79
C LEU A 105 13.98 -3.63 -15.67
N ILE A 106 13.62 -2.47 -15.10
CA ILE A 106 14.55 -1.41 -14.72
C ILE A 106 14.61 -1.41 -13.20
N ARG A 107 15.81 -1.58 -12.65
CA ARG A 107 15.99 -1.80 -11.21
C ARG A 107 16.89 -0.74 -10.59
N TRP A 108 16.43 -0.20 -9.47
CA TRP A 108 17.19 0.65 -8.56
C TRP A 108 17.52 -0.10 -7.27
N ASP A 109 18.47 0.45 -6.51
CA ASP A 109 18.80 -0.05 -5.17
C ASP A 109 17.57 0.08 -4.25
N VAL A 110 17.36 -0.91 -3.37
CA VAL A 110 16.19 -0.97 -2.47
C VAL A 110 16.08 0.20 -1.48
N ARG A 111 17.12 0.99 -1.33
CA ARG A 111 17.19 2.16 -0.47
C ARG A 111 16.84 3.47 -1.18
N HIS A 112 16.75 3.43 -2.51
CA HIS A 112 16.53 4.60 -3.37
C HIS A 112 15.20 4.50 -4.10
N PRO A 113 14.52 5.62 -4.36
CA PRO A 113 13.35 5.64 -5.22
C PRO A 113 13.74 5.42 -6.70
N VAL A 114 12.74 5.16 -7.51
CA VAL A 114 12.84 5.25 -8.97
C VAL A 114 13.29 6.65 -9.37
N ASP A 115 14.25 6.74 -10.29
CA ASP A 115 14.72 8.02 -10.85
C ASP A 115 13.91 8.35 -12.13
N PRO A 116 13.12 9.45 -12.14
CA PRO A 116 12.34 9.84 -13.31
C PRO A 116 13.18 10.22 -14.54
N ASP A 117 14.42 10.69 -14.36
CA ASP A 117 15.32 11.06 -15.47
C ASP A 117 15.86 9.80 -16.17
N GLU A 118 16.30 8.80 -15.40
CA GLU A 118 16.71 7.49 -15.97
C GLU A 118 15.52 6.78 -16.65
N LEU A 119 14.31 6.93 -16.11
CA LEU A 119 13.11 6.39 -16.73
C LEU A 119 12.87 7.03 -18.11
N GLN A 120 13.10 8.32 -18.29
CA GLN A 120 12.84 9.01 -19.55
C GLN A 120 13.67 8.44 -20.70
N GLU A 121 14.91 8.04 -20.46
CA GLU A 121 15.75 7.35 -21.45
C GLU A 121 15.12 6.02 -21.87
N ALA A 122 14.72 5.21 -20.90
CA ALA A 122 14.09 3.91 -21.14
C ALA A 122 12.75 4.02 -21.88
N LEU A 123 11.95 5.06 -21.61
CA LEU A 123 10.70 5.32 -22.32
C LEU A 123 10.91 5.64 -23.80
N ASN A 124 11.98 6.39 -24.11
CA ASN A 124 12.29 6.78 -25.48
C ASN A 124 12.83 5.61 -26.33
N GLU A 125 13.51 4.66 -25.70
CA GLU A 125 14.14 3.52 -26.36
C GLU A 125 13.23 2.28 -26.48
N SER A 126 12.05 2.30 -25.83
CA SER A 126 11.19 1.12 -25.68
C SER A 126 9.92 1.24 -26.50
N GLU A 127 9.53 0.12 -27.15
CA GLU A 127 8.24 -0.05 -27.80
C GLU A 127 7.11 -0.43 -26.82
N ALA A 128 7.42 -0.56 -25.53
CA ALA A 128 6.44 -0.91 -24.51
C ALA A 128 5.26 0.08 -24.53
N SER A 129 4.06 -0.45 -24.40
CA SER A 129 2.84 0.35 -24.28
C SER A 129 2.35 0.51 -22.85
N ILE A 130 2.98 -0.21 -21.90
CA ILE A 130 2.60 -0.26 -20.48
C ILE A 130 3.85 -0.08 -19.63
N VAL A 131 3.71 0.70 -18.55
CA VAL A 131 4.71 0.85 -17.48
C VAL A 131 4.05 0.43 -16.16
N THR A 132 4.76 -0.35 -15.34
CA THR A 132 4.29 -0.74 -14.00
C THR A 132 5.22 -0.22 -12.94
N MET A 133 4.69 0.23 -11.79
CA MET A 133 5.45 0.70 -10.64
C MET A 133 4.73 0.41 -9.32
N VAL A 134 5.49 0.16 -8.27
CA VAL A 134 5.01 0.18 -6.88
C VAL A 134 5.21 1.58 -6.31
N HIS A 135 4.16 2.21 -5.78
CA HIS A 135 4.28 3.54 -5.18
C HIS A 135 5.03 3.50 -3.84
N CYS A 136 4.68 2.55 -2.97
CA CYS A 136 5.39 2.33 -1.71
C CYS A 136 5.94 0.90 -1.64
N GLU A 137 7.25 0.75 -1.81
CA GLU A 137 7.92 -0.54 -1.65
C GLU A 137 7.96 -0.91 -0.16
N THR A 138 6.99 -1.70 0.27
CA THR A 138 6.72 -1.98 1.69
C THR A 138 7.89 -2.66 2.43
N PRO A 139 8.67 -3.58 1.82
CA PRO A 139 9.84 -4.18 2.47
C PRO A 139 10.93 -3.20 2.87
N SER A 140 11.18 -2.17 2.08
CA SER A 140 12.20 -1.15 2.35
C SER A 140 11.64 0.11 3.00
N GLY A 141 10.34 0.37 2.85
CA GLY A 141 9.71 1.63 3.27
C GLY A 141 10.04 2.81 2.36
N VAL A 142 10.53 2.57 1.14
CA VAL A 142 10.78 3.62 0.14
C VAL A 142 9.48 4.01 -0.54
N LEU A 143 9.24 5.31 -0.66
CA LEU A 143 8.16 5.91 -1.44
C LEU A 143 8.72 6.41 -2.77
N ASN A 144 8.19 5.91 -3.86
CA ASN A 144 8.56 6.33 -5.21
C ASN A 144 7.87 7.64 -5.61
N PRO A 145 8.50 8.50 -6.44
CA PRO A 145 7.99 9.82 -6.85
C PRO A 145 6.87 9.65 -7.89
N LEU A 146 5.69 9.28 -7.41
CA LEU A 146 4.55 8.86 -8.24
C LEU A 146 4.14 9.91 -9.27
N ARG A 147 4.10 11.19 -8.87
CA ARG A 147 3.65 12.28 -9.75
C ARG A 147 4.63 12.50 -10.89
N GLU A 148 5.91 12.57 -10.60
CA GLU A 148 6.98 12.79 -11.56
C GLU A 148 7.06 11.63 -12.57
N VAL A 149 6.95 10.39 -12.08
CA VAL A 149 6.89 9.19 -12.93
C VAL A 149 5.62 9.17 -13.78
N ALA A 150 4.45 9.48 -13.21
CA ALA A 150 3.20 9.56 -13.95
C ALA A 150 3.25 10.58 -15.08
N ASP A 151 3.81 11.78 -14.81
CA ASP A 151 4.00 12.82 -15.83
C ASP A 151 4.93 12.35 -16.95
N ALA A 152 6.03 11.63 -16.65
CA ALA A 152 6.94 11.09 -17.65
C ALA A 152 6.27 10.01 -18.52
N VAL A 153 5.58 9.07 -17.89
CA VAL A 153 4.85 7.99 -18.59
C VAL A 153 3.75 8.55 -19.47
N LYS A 154 2.96 9.49 -18.97
CA LYS A 154 1.89 10.16 -19.71
C LYS A 154 2.41 10.88 -20.96
N ARG A 155 3.54 11.61 -20.86
CA ARG A 155 4.16 12.28 -22.02
C ARG A 155 4.63 11.28 -23.08
N SER A 156 4.98 10.06 -22.70
CA SER A 156 5.38 9.00 -23.64
C SER A 156 4.21 8.26 -24.29
N GLY A 157 2.96 8.61 -23.93
CA GLY A 157 1.75 7.97 -24.48
C GLY A 157 1.54 6.51 -24.05
N LYS A 158 2.19 6.07 -22.97
CA LYS A 158 2.09 4.72 -22.43
C LYS A 158 1.08 4.66 -21.29
N LEU A 159 0.46 3.50 -21.08
CA LEU A 159 -0.41 3.24 -19.92
C LEU A 159 0.44 3.07 -18.65
N PHE A 160 -0.03 3.64 -17.56
CA PHE A 160 0.64 3.57 -16.26
C PHE A 160 -0.19 2.77 -15.24
N VAL A 161 0.39 1.65 -14.77
CA VAL A 161 -0.20 0.74 -13.77
C VAL A 161 0.56 0.87 -12.46
N VAL A 162 -0.14 1.22 -11.40
CA VAL A 162 0.46 1.54 -10.10
C VAL A 162 -0.09 0.64 -9.00
N ASP A 163 0.81 -0.05 -8.31
CA ASP A 163 0.54 -0.64 -7.01
C ASP A 163 0.62 0.45 -5.93
N ALA A 164 -0.54 0.88 -5.43
CA ALA A 164 -0.68 1.81 -4.32
C ALA A 164 -1.17 1.12 -3.04
N VAL A 165 -1.06 -0.20 -2.94
CA VAL A 165 -1.60 -1.00 -1.83
C VAL A 165 -1.14 -0.48 -0.47
N SER A 166 0.13 -0.12 -0.32
CA SER A 166 0.69 0.37 0.95
C SER A 166 0.65 1.89 1.11
N SER A 167 0.12 2.63 0.14
CA SER A 167 0.08 4.10 0.16
C SER A 167 -1.33 4.69 0.10
N ILE A 168 -2.30 4.00 -0.51
CA ILE A 168 -3.70 4.46 -0.58
C ILE A 168 -4.26 4.70 0.83
N GLY A 169 -4.88 5.86 1.04
CA GLY A 169 -5.42 6.27 2.35
C GLY A 169 -4.36 6.78 3.36
N ALA A 170 -3.07 6.77 3.00
CA ALA A 170 -1.98 7.30 3.84
C ALA A 170 -1.17 8.40 3.15
N VAL A 171 -1.18 8.43 1.82
CA VAL A 171 -0.44 9.37 0.99
C VAL A 171 -1.40 10.00 -0.02
N ASN A 172 -1.23 11.28 -0.32
CA ASN A 172 -2.00 11.92 -1.36
C ASN A 172 -1.70 11.29 -2.72
N ILE A 173 -2.75 10.82 -3.39
CA ILE A 173 -2.70 10.23 -4.73
C ILE A 173 -3.86 10.83 -5.54
N ASP A 174 -3.56 11.33 -6.74
CA ASP A 174 -4.58 11.75 -7.70
C ASP A 174 -4.33 11.04 -9.04
N VAL A 175 -5.28 10.20 -9.46
CA VAL A 175 -5.17 9.46 -10.72
C VAL A 175 -5.08 10.39 -11.94
N LYS A 176 -5.50 11.64 -11.81
CA LYS A 176 -5.40 12.66 -12.86
C LYS A 176 -3.95 13.06 -13.20
N TRP A 177 -2.99 12.70 -12.37
CA TRP A 177 -1.56 12.87 -12.71
C TRP A 177 -1.14 12.04 -13.93
N GLY A 178 -1.95 11.05 -14.34
CA GLY A 178 -1.69 10.19 -15.50
C GLY A 178 -1.59 8.72 -15.13
N ILE A 179 -2.30 8.30 -14.07
CA ILE A 179 -2.37 6.91 -13.65
C ILE A 179 -3.57 6.26 -14.33
N ASP A 180 -3.33 5.20 -15.10
CA ASP A 180 -4.38 4.50 -15.84
C ASP A 180 -5.01 3.38 -15.03
N VAL A 181 -4.21 2.65 -14.23
CA VAL A 181 -4.72 1.68 -13.27
C VAL A 181 -4.01 1.87 -11.94
N LEU A 182 -4.79 2.22 -10.91
CA LEU A 182 -4.35 2.27 -9.52
C LEU A 182 -4.90 1.06 -8.77
N ILE A 183 -4.04 0.36 -8.02
CA ILE A 183 -4.44 -0.83 -7.25
C ILE A 183 -4.22 -0.54 -5.77
N GLY A 184 -5.26 -0.78 -4.96
CA GLY A 184 -5.26 -0.68 -3.51
C GLY A 184 -5.77 -1.95 -2.84
N GLY A 185 -5.61 -2.03 -1.53
CA GLY A 185 -6.07 -3.16 -0.72
C GLY A 185 -6.64 -2.74 0.63
N SER A 186 -7.62 -3.48 1.11
CA SER A 186 -8.35 -3.17 2.34
C SER A 186 -7.51 -3.26 3.62
N GLN A 187 -6.49 -4.14 3.66
CA GLN A 187 -5.74 -4.52 4.87
C GLN A 187 -4.59 -3.58 5.25
N LYS A 188 -4.46 -2.44 4.60
CA LYS A 188 -3.41 -1.43 4.82
C LYS A 188 -3.97 -0.22 5.54
N ALA A 189 -3.79 1.00 5.01
CA ALA A 189 -4.24 2.22 5.68
C ALA A 189 -5.76 2.38 5.76
N LEU A 190 -6.53 1.58 5.03
CA LEU A 190 -7.99 1.51 5.20
C LEU A 190 -8.41 0.70 6.44
N ASN A 191 -7.52 -0.03 7.08
CA ASN A 191 -7.72 -0.77 8.34
C ASN A 191 -8.91 -1.74 8.35
N VAL A 192 -9.24 -2.32 7.19
CA VAL A 192 -10.25 -3.36 7.02
C VAL A 192 -9.53 -4.70 6.87
N PRO A 193 -10.09 -5.85 7.27
CA PRO A 193 -9.47 -7.13 7.03
C PRO A 193 -9.07 -7.34 5.56
N ALA A 194 -8.04 -8.18 5.32
CA ALA A 194 -7.71 -8.59 3.97
C ALA A 194 -8.91 -9.28 3.31
N GLY A 195 -9.19 -8.94 2.04
CA GLY A 195 -10.31 -9.56 1.31
C GLY A 195 -10.99 -8.64 0.30
N LEU A 196 -10.64 -7.34 0.26
CA LEU A 196 -11.08 -6.45 -0.80
C LEU A 196 -9.88 -5.87 -1.55
N THR A 197 -9.94 -5.98 -2.86
CA THR A 197 -9.11 -5.26 -3.82
C THR A 197 -9.86 -4.03 -4.31
N ILE A 198 -9.18 -2.91 -4.39
CA ILE A 198 -9.69 -1.63 -4.89
C ILE A 198 -8.90 -1.29 -6.15
N MET A 199 -9.60 -0.99 -7.24
CA MET A 199 -8.95 -0.55 -8.47
C MET A 199 -9.63 0.71 -8.99
N ALA A 200 -8.83 1.70 -9.43
CA ALA A 200 -9.33 2.77 -10.29
C ALA A 200 -8.77 2.54 -11.69
N ILE A 201 -9.64 2.59 -12.70
CA ILE A 201 -9.32 2.22 -14.09
C ILE A 201 -9.73 3.37 -15.00
N SER A 202 -8.77 3.97 -15.74
CA SER A 202 -9.04 5.05 -16.67
C SER A 202 -9.85 4.59 -17.88
N ASP A 203 -10.48 5.52 -18.58
CA ASP A 203 -11.21 5.20 -19.81
C ASP A 203 -10.28 4.65 -20.90
N GLU A 204 -8.99 5.05 -20.90
CA GLU A 204 -7.96 4.49 -21.78
C GLU A 204 -7.64 3.04 -21.43
N ALA A 205 -7.45 2.74 -20.14
CA ALA A 205 -7.23 1.39 -19.68
C ALA A 205 -8.44 0.49 -19.95
N TRP A 206 -9.68 0.98 -19.81
CA TRP A 206 -10.87 0.23 -20.17
C TRP A 206 -10.91 -0.13 -21.66
N ARG A 207 -10.58 0.81 -22.56
CA ARG A 207 -10.48 0.52 -24.00
C ARG A 207 -9.43 -0.55 -24.29
N ARG A 208 -8.29 -0.47 -23.59
CA ARG A 208 -7.23 -1.50 -23.71
C ARG A 208 -7.70 -2.88 -23.23
N ILE A 209 -8.45 -2.94 -22.12
CA ILE A 209 -9.02 -4.18 -21.57
C ILE A 209 -10.01 -4.81 -22.56
N GLU A 210 -10.89 -4.00 -23.17
CA GLU A 210 -11.83 -4.42 -24.20
C GLU A 210 -11.11 -4.98 -25.44
N ASP A 211 -10.02 -4.37 -25.87
CA ASP A 211 -9.21 -4.82 -27.01
C ASP A 211 -8.41 -6.11 -26.69
N ARG A 212 -7.90 -6.25 -25.46
CA ARG A 212 -7.13 -7.42 -25.02
C ARG A 212 -7.97 -8.70 -24.95
N LYS A 213 -9.24 -8.60 -24.56
CA LYS A 213 -10.21 -9.72 -24.44
C LYS A 213 -9.67 -10.89 -23.63
N TYR A 214 -9.33 -10.64 -22.36
CA TYR A 214 -8.89 -11.69 -21.47
C TYR A 214 -9.98 -12.75 -21.26
N GLU A 215 -9.68 -14.02 -21.50
CA GLU A 215 -10.66 -15.12 -21.49
C GLU A 215 -10.91 -15.72 -20.09
N GLY A 216 -10.15 -15.33 -19.06
CA GLY A 216 -10.40 -15.76 -17.69
C GLY A 216 -11.73 -15.24 -17.16
N PHE A 217 -12.30 -15.90 -16.13
CA PHE A 217 -13.58 -15.51 -15.56
C PHE A 217 -13.39 -14.62 -14.34
N TYR A 218 -12.73 -15.11 -13.26
CA TYR A 218 -12.68 -14.44 -11.97
C TYR A 218 -11.89 -13.11 -12.00
N LEU A 219 -10.74 -13.08 -12.67
CA LEU A 219 -9.91 -11.89 -12.83
C LEU A 219 -10.30 -11.04 -14.05
N ASN A 220 -11.38 -11.36 -14.75
CA ASN A 220 -11.80 -10.62 -15.93
C ASN A 220 -12.47 -9.30 -15.53
N LEU A 221 -11.77 -8.19 -15.74
CA LEU A 221 -12.23 -6.84 -15.41
C LEU A 221 -13.47 -6.42 -16.18
N LEU A 222 -13.69 -6.95 -17.40
CA LEU A 222 -14.89 -6.64 -18.18
C LEU A 222 -16.18 -7.02 -17.46
N ASN A 223 -16.15 -8.08 -16.63
CA ASN A 223 -17.30 -8.49 -15.82
C ASN A 223 -17.71 -7.41 -14.81
N TRP A 224 -16.82 -6.47 -14.49
CA TRP A 224 -17.04 -5.37 -13.53
C TRP A 224 -17.31 -4.02 -14.19
N ARG A 225 -17.25 -3.95 -15.54
CA ARG A 225 -17.42 -2.67 -16.28
C ARG A 225 -18.84 -2.14 -16.18
N ASN A 226 -19.83 -3.05 -16.28
CA ASN A 226 -21.25 -2.71 -16.18
C ASN A 226 -21.94 -3.66 -15.18
N LEU A 227 -22.44 -3.09 -14.09
CA LEU A 227 -23.11 -3.82 -13.02
C LEU A 227 -24.65 -3.68 -13.05
N GLU A 228 -25.25 -3.20 -14.15
CA GLU A 228 -26.71 -3.08 -14.30
C GLU A 228 -27.41 -4.43 -14.14
N SER A 229 -26.76 -5.52 -14.52
CA SER A 229 -27.27 -6.88 -14.37
C SER A 229 -26.90 -7.56 -13.05
N GLY A 230 -26.28 -6.82 -12.10
CA GLY A 230 -25.78 -7.34 -10.85
C GLY A 230 -24.26 -7.62 -10.86
N PHE A 231 -23.79 -8.23 -9.79
CA PHE A 231 -22.38 -8.57 -9.63
C PHE A 231 -22.01 -9.85 -10.41
N PRO A 232 -20.77 -9.97 -10.92
CA PRO A 232 -20.35 -11.16 -11.67
C PRO A 232 -20.27 -12.42 -10.78
N TYR A 233 -20.17 -12.24 -9.47
CA TYR A 233 -20.22 -13.27 -8.43
C TYR A 233 -20.53 -12.62 -7.08
N THR A 234 -21.04 -13.42 -6.12
CA THR A 234 -21.50 -12.93 -4.81
C THR A 234 -20.43 -12.14 -4.09
N HIS A 235 -20.78 -10.95 -3.63
CA HIS A 235 -19.89 -10.05 -2.89
C HIS A 235 -19.96 -10.27 -1.37
N SER A 236 -19.00 -9.77 -0.63
CA SER A 236 -18.98 -9.80 0.84
C SER A 236 -19.58 -8.51 1.41
N GLU A 237 -20.81 -8.57 1.91
CA GLU A 237 -21.43 -7.42 2.57
C GLU A 237 -20.70 -7.02 3.87
N PRO A 238 -20.26 -7.95 4.76
CA PRO A 238 -19.52 -7.56 5.96
C PRO A 238 -18.25 -6.76 5.64
N LEU A 239 -17.49 -7.18 4.64
CA LEU A 239 -16.26 -6.45 4.24
C LEU A 239 -16.59 -5.10 3.60
N LEU A 240 -17.68 -4.99 2.83
CA LEU A 240 -18.10 -3.72 2.25
C LEU A 240 -18.59 -2.75 3.33
N ASN A 241 -19.37 -3.22 4.31
CA ASN A 241 -19.80 -2.42 5.46
C ASN A 241 -18.60 -1.90 6.26
N ALA A 242 -17.59 -2.74 6.50
CA ALA A 242 -16.35 -2.37 7.15
C ALA A 242 -15.56 -1.31 6.35
N LEU A 243 -15.50 -1.46 5.02
CA LEU A 243 -14.85 -0.48 4.15
C LEU A 243 -15.56 0.87 4.18
N ILE A 244 -16.90 0.88 4.12
CA ILE A 244 -17.71 2.11 4.23
C ILE A 244 -17.48 2.80 5.58
N ALA A 245 -17.44 2.04 6.68
CA ALA A 245 -17.17 2.59 8.01
C ALA A 245 -15.78 3.24 8.07
N SER A 246 -14.77 2.60 7.50
CA SER A 246 -13.41 3.15 7.39
C SER A 246 -13.37 4.41 6.53
N LEU A 247 -13.94 4.38 5.33
CA LEU A 247 -13.98 5.52 4.42
C LEU A 247 -14.69 6.73 5.04
N ARG A 248 -15.84 6.52 5.69
CA ARG A 248 -16.56 7.58 6.41
C ARG A 248 -15.72 8.20 7.53
N HIS A 249 -14.91 7.39 8.21
CA HIS A 249 -14.00 7.90 9.24
C HIS A 249 -12.90 8.78 8.62
N ILE A 250 -12.27 8.31 7.56
CA ILE A 250 -11.24 9.05 6.80
C ILE A 250 -11.79 10.38 6.27
N MET A 251 -12.97 10.34 5.63
CA MET A 251 -13.59 11.56 5.08
C MET A 251 -14.00 12.56 6.16
N ARG A 252 -14.43 12.08 7.33
CA ARG A 252 -14.76 12.95 8.48
C ARG A 252 -13.53 13.62 9.08
N GLU A 253 -12.40 12.94 9.15
CA GLU A 253 -11.12 13.52 9.57
C GLU A 253 -10.63 14.56 8.54
N GLY A 254 -10.88 14.32 7.26
CA GLY A 254 -10.39 15.10 6.13
C GLY A 254 -9.04 14.59 5.61
N LEU A 255 -8.95 14.42 4.29
CA LEU A 255 -7.80 13.80 3.63
C LEU A 255 -6.47 14.50 3.94
N ASP A 256 -6.45 15.83 3.92
CA ASP A 256 -5.24 16.60 4.21
C ASP A 256 -4.73 16.36 5.63
N GLU A 257 -5.63 16.27 6.61
CA GLU A 257 -5.26 16.00 8.00
C GLU A 257 -4.78 14.54 8.17
N VAL A 258 -5.40 13.59 7.48
CA VAL A 258 -4.94 12.20 7.44
C VAL A 258 -3.50 12.13 6.90
N TYR A 259 -3.19 12.81 5.79
CA TYR A 259 -1.85 12.79 5.19
C TYR A 259 -0.82 13.49 6.08
N LYS A 260 -1.14 14.65 6.65
CA LYS A 260 -0.26 15.37 7.59
C LYS A 260 0.05 14.52 8.83
N ARG A 261 -0.95 13.85 9.38
CA ARG A 261 -0.80 12.97 10.54
C ARG A 261 0.16 11.81 10.24
N HIS A 262 0.05 11.18 9.08
CA HIS A 262 0.97 10.11 8.68
C HIS A 262 2.42 10.61 8.56
N ILE A 263 2.62 11.78 7.96
CA ILE A 263 3.94 12.40 7.85
C ILE A 263 4.53 12.74 9.22
N ASP A 264 3.74 13.33 10.11
CA ASP A 264 4.19 13.67 11.48
C ASP A 264 4.59 12.41 12.26
N ILE A 265 3.75 11.37 12.24
CA ILE A 265 4.01 10.11 12.93
C ILE A 265 5.27 9.42 12.37
N ARG A 266 5.43 9.34 11.04
CA ARG A 266 6.67 8.84 10.41
C ARG A 266 7.90 9.56 10.96
N ASN A 267 7.86 10.89 10.97
CA ASN A 267 8.99 11.71 11.41
C ASN A 267 9.34 11.46 12.88
N ARG A 268 8.34 11.31 13.75
CA ARG A 268 8.52 10.98 15.17
C ARG A 268 9.16 9.61 15.35
N ILE A 269 8.66 8.59 14.65
CA ILE A 269 9.19 7.22 14.70
C ILE A 269 10.66 7.22 14.26
N ILE A 270 10.98 7.85 13.13
CA ILE A 270 12.35 7.87 12.60
C ILE A 270 13.31 8.53 13.59
N ARG A 271 12.94 9.68 14.17
CA ARG A 271 13.78 10.35 15.17
C ARG A 271 14.04 9.47 16.39
N ALA A 272 13.00 8.83 16.93
CA ALA A 272 13.13 8.00 18.12
C ALA A 272 13.94 6.73 17.86
N VAL A 273 13.72 6.05 16.74
CA VAL A 273 14.42 4.80 16.41
C VAL A 273 15.89 5.07 16.03
N ASN A 274 16.17 6.21 15.39
CA ASN A 274 17.55 6.67 15.18
C ASN A 274 18.26 6.96 16.52
N ALA A 275 17.56 7.48 17.53
CA ALA A 275 18.10 7.66 18.87
C ALA A 275 18.45 6.34 19.58
N TYR A 276 17.88 5.21 19.13
CA TYR A 276 18.31 3.86 19.53
C TYR A 276 19.54 3.36 18.78
N GLY A 277 20.04 4.11 17.81
CA GLY A 277 21.18 3.70 16.97
C GLY A 277 20.83 2.80 15.79
N LEU A 278 19.52 2.61 15.48
CA LEU A 278 19.11 1.88 14.30
C LEU A 278 19.14 2.79 13.07
N THR A 279 19.55 2.22 11.94
CA THR A 279 19.64 2.95 10.67
C THR A 279 18.38 2.75 9.84
N LEU A 280 17.79 3.84 9.34
CA LEU A 280 16.68 3.82 8.40
C LEU A 280 17.10 3.11 7.10
N VAL A 281 16.23 2.29 6.52
CA VAL A 281 16.50 1.61 5.23
C VAL A 281 16.52 2.61 4.08
N PRO A 282 15.50 3.47 3.85
CA PRO A 282 15.62 4.54 2.88
C PRO A 282 16.87 5.39 3.11
N ALA A 283 17.65 5.67 2.07
CA ALA A 283 18.90 6.39 2.19
C ALA A 283 18.71 7.88 2.57
N SER A 284 17.51 8.43 2.33
CA SER A 284 17.09 9.75 2.80
C SER A 284 15.71 9.66 3.49
N MET A 285 15.51 10.51 4.50
CA MET A 285 14.21 10.64 5.16
C MET A 285 13.11 11.15 4.20
N GLU A 286 13.47 11.88 3.18
CA GLU A 286 12.56 12.36 2.14
C GLU A 286 11.92 11.23 1.34
N TRP A 287 12.65 10.12 1.18
CA TRP A 287 12.20 8.93 0.47
C TRP A 287 11.47 7.93 1.35
N ALA A 288 11.41 8.19 2.67
CA ALA A 288 10.70 7.32 3.60
C ALA A 288 9.18 7.46 3.45
N SER A 289 8.51 6.33 3.34
CA SER A 289 7.06 6.28 3.23
C SER A 289 6.34 6.82 4.48
N PRO A 290 5.27 7.61 4.34
CA PRO A 290 4.43 8.01 5.46
C PRO A 290 3.61 6.88 6.09
N SER A 291 3.58 5.67 5.49
CA SER A 291 2.76 4.54 5.97
C SER A 291 3.55 3.44 6.68
N VAL A 292 4.85 3.32 6.40
CA VAL A 292 5.72 2.28 6.97
C VAL A 292 7.14 2.79 7.13
N SER A 293 7.76 2.48 8.26
CA SER A 293 9.17 2.76 8.55
C SER A 293 9.94 1.45 8.70
N ALA A 294 11.04 1.32 7.97
CA ALA A 294 11.91 0.14 7.96
C ALA A 294 13.30 0.50 8.48
N PHE A 295 13.85 -0.34 9.36
CA PHE A 295 15.13 -0.08 10.02
C PHE A 295 16.01 -1.31 10.01
N TYR A 296 17.29 -1.14 9.70
CA TYR A 296 18.29 -2.17 9.86
C TYR A 296 18.52 -2.49 11.33
N LEU A 297 18.58 -3.78 11.64
CA LEU A 297 19.00 -4.26 12.96
C LEU A 297 20.52 -4.29 13.04
N PRO A 298 21.10 -4.04 14.24
CA PRO A 298 22.51 -4.25 14.48
C PRO A 298 22.92 -5.72 14.26
N THR A 299 24.16 -5.91 13.82
CA THR A 299 24.73 -7.26 13.65
C THR A 299 24.60 -8.07 14.95
N GLY A 300 24.15 -9.32 14.86
CA GLY A 300 23.96 -10.23 15.99
C GLY A 300 22.55 -10.23 16.59
N ILE A 301 21.68 -9.30 16.22
CA ILE A 301 20.28 -9.35 16.63
C ILE A 301 19.44 -10.13 15.61
N ASN A 302 18.80 -11.20 16.09
CA ASN A 302 17.86 -11.98 15.28
C ASN A 302 16.50 -11.27 15.23
N ASP A 303 16.02 -10.91 14.03
CA ASP A 303 14.75 -10.21 13.84
C ASP A 303 13.54 -10.99 14.32
N GLY A 304 13.53 -12.30 14.12
CA GLY A 304 12.44 -13.19 14.54
C GLY A 304 12.29 -13.22 16.06
N LEU A 305 13.41 -13.39 16.78
CA LEU A 305 13.42 -13.42 18.26
C LEU A 305 13.06 -12.05 18.84
N LEU A 306 13.54 -10.95 18.25
CA LEU A 306 13.16 -9.59 18.66
C LEU A 306 11.66 -9.36 18.51
N ARG A 307 11.08 -9.70 17.36
CA ARG A 307 9.64 -9.55 17.09
C ARG A 307 8.79 -10.45 18.01
N GLU A 308 9.25 -11.68 18.29
CA GLU A 308 8.61 -12.58 19.23
C GLU A 308 8.63 -12.01 20.65
N SER A 309 9.75 -11.47 21.11
CA SER A 309 9.87 -10.78 22.40
C SER A 309 8.93 -9.59 22.49
N MET A 310 8.89 -8.71 21.46
CA MET A 310 7.96 -7.59 21.43
C MET A 310 6.51 -8.03 21.56
N TRP A 311 6.11 -9.08 20.83
CA TRP A 311 4.75 -9.59 20.89
C TRP A 311 4.40 -10.24 22.22
N ARG A 312 5.24 -11.17 22.73
CA ARG A 312 4.96 -11.94 23.93
C ARG A 312 5.11 -11.13 25.21
N LYS A 313 6.17 -10.31 25.31
CA LYS A 313 6.51 -9.59 26.53
C LYS A 313 5.85 -8.22 26.60
N TYR A 314 5.76 -7.51 25.47
CA TYR A 314 5.28 -6.13 25.41
C TYR A 314 3.92 -5.97 24.74
N GLY A 315 3.37 -7.02 24.12
CA GLY A 315 2.06 -7.00 23.47
C GLY A 315 2.02 -6.20 22.16
N VAL A 316 3.18 -5.93 21.54
CA VAL A 316 3.30 -5.15 20.30
C VAL A 316 3.80 -6.03 19.17
N MET A 317 3.03 -6.10 18.08
CA MET A 317 3.38 -6.86 16.88
C MET A 317 3.91 -5.93 15.79
N ILE A 318 5.19 -6.10 15.41
CA ILE A 318 5.84 -5.44 14.29
C ILE A 318 6.17 -6.43 13.18
N GLY A 319 6.52 -5.93 11.98
CA GLY A 319 6.92 -6.77 10.84
C GLY A 319 8.42 -7.02 10.75
N GLY A 320 8.82 -8.18 10.23
CA GLY A 320 10.13 -8.37 9.60
C GLY A 320 10.09 -7.89 8.14
N SER A 321 11.16 -8.09 7.36
CA SER A 321 11.16 -7.71 5.96
C SER A 321 11.25 -8.91 5.01
N LEU A 322 11.31 -8.65 3.70
CA LEU A 322 11.26 -9.61 2.61
C LEU A 322 12.46 -9.44 1.68
N GLY A 323 12.67 -10.43 0.79
CA GLY A 323 13.74 -10.39 -0.21
C GLY A 323 15.12 -10.27 0.45
N GLU A 324 15.97 -9.41 -0.08
CA GLU A 324 17.34 -9.19 0.42
C GLU A 324 17.42 -8.54 1.82
N LEU A 325 16.31 -7.93 2.27
CA LEU A 325 16.18 -7.30 3.60
C LEU A 325 15.67 -8.30 4.66
N SER A 326 15.32 -9.53 4.27
CA SER A 326 14.83 -10.57 5.18
C SER A 326 15.86 -10.90 6.24
N GLY A 327 15.43 -10.97 7.51
CA GLY A 327 16.29 -11.25 8.65
C GLY A 327 17.19 -10.10 9.11
N LYS A 328 17.26 -9.00 8.34
CA LYS A 328 18.13 -7.84 8.60
C LYS A 328 17.36 -6.58 9.05
N VAL A 329 16.08 -6.54 8.78
CA VAL A 329 15.24 -5.34 8.89
C VAL A 329 13.95 -5.62 9.65
N ILE A 330 13.60 -4.72 10.55
CA ILE A 330 12.27 -4.64 11.16
C ILE A 330 11.46 -3.51 10.53
N ARG A 331 10.13 -3.68 10.51
CA ARG A 331 9.21 -2.68 9.98
C ARG A 331 8.12 -2.34 10.98
N ILE A 332 7.84 -1.05 11.10
CA ILE A 332 6.73 -0.51 11.86
C ILE A 332 5.72 0.06 10.87
N GLY A 333 4.53 -0.53 10.80
CA GLY A 333 3.42 0.00 10.02
C GLY A 333 2.66 1.05 10.85
N HIS A 334 2.59 2.26 10.33
CA HIS A 334 1.82 3.36 10.90
C HIS A 334 0.77 3.80 9.87
N MET A 335 -0.21 2.90 9.66
CA MET A 335 -1.18 2.96 8.57
C MET A 335 -2.58 3.26 9.09
N GLY A 336 -3.21 4.31 8.57
CA GLY A 336 -4.58 4.69 8.91
C GLY A 336 -4.76 4.93 10.40
N TYR A 337 -5.60 4.15 11.06
CA TYR A 337 -5.93 4.26 12.48
C TYR A 337 -4.72 4.15 13.42
N THR A 338 -3.68 3.40 13.03
CA THR A 338 -2.49 3.23 13.88
C THR A 338 -1.47 4.36 13.74
N ALA A 339 -1.63 5.28 12.79
CA ALA A 339 -0.76 6.44 12.65
C ALA A 339 -1.08 7.53 13.68
N THR A 340 -1.04 7.20 14.96
CA THR A 340 -1.35 8.11 16.09
C THR A 340 -0.35 7.92 17.24
N LEU A 341 -0.29 8.93 18.13
CA LEU A 341 0.55 8.85 19.33
C LEU A 341 0.15 7.68 20.24
N GLU A 342 -1.15 7.38 20.33
CA GLU A 342 -1.69 6.28 21.13
C GLU A 342 -1.08 4.92 20.77
N PHE A 343 -0.84 4.67 19.48
CA PHE A 343 -0.24 3.43 19.02
C PHE A 343 1.29 3.49 18.95
N MET A 344 1.86 4.63 18.53
CA MET A 344 3.28 4.70 18.20
C MET A 344 4.17 4.96 19.41
N LEU A 345 3.70 5.71 20.42
CA LEU A 345 4.48 5.90 21.63
C LEU A 345 4.73 4.56 22.38
N PRO A 346 3.69 3.74 22.68
CA PRO A 346 3.93 2.40 23.23
C PRO A 346 4.78 1.50 22.33
N THR A 347 4.62 1.61 21.01
CA THR A 347 5.38 0.79 20.05
C THR A 347 6.88 1.10 20.11
N VAL A 348 7.23 2.38 20.07
CA VAL A 348 8.64 2.82 20.13
C VAL A 348 9.24 2.48 21.49
N THR A 349 8.49 2.70 22.58
CA THR A 349 8.93 2.31 23.93
C THR A 349 9.20 0.81 24.03
N ALA A 350 8.28 -0.03 23.55
CA ALA A 350 8.42 -1.48 23.56
C ALA A 350 9.62 -1.94 22.73
N LEU A 351 9.89 -1.30 21.58
CA LEU A 351 11.07 -1.59 20.77
C LEU A 351 12.36 -1.29 21.55
N GLY A 352 12.46 -0.11 22.18
CA GLY A 352 13.63 0.24 22.99
C GLY A 352 13.86 -0.74 24.13
N MET A 353 12.81 -1.12 24.86
CA MET A 353 12.88 -2.12 25.94
C MET A 353 13.30 -3.51 25.42
N ALA A 354 12.74 -3.93 24.27
CA ALA A 354 13.13 -5.19 23.65
C ALA A 354 14.60 -5.18 23.20
N LEU A 355 15.08 -4.08 22.62
CA LEU A 355 16.50 -3.93 22.25
C LEU A 355 17.42 -4.01 23.48
N MET A 356 17.01 -3.45 24.62
CA MET A 356 17.75 -3.61 25.90
C MET A 356 17.79 -5.07 26.37
N ASP A 357 16.70 -5.82 26.24
CA ASP A 357 16.66 -7.26 26.55
C ASP A 357 17.67 -8.05 25.68
N PHE A 358 17.97 -7.57 24.48
CA PHE A 358 18.97 -8.14 23.57
C PHE A 358 20.39 -7.54 23.78
N GLY A 359 20.59 -6.79 24.85
CA GLY A 359 21.91 -6.32 25.28
C GLY A 359 22.36 -4.98 24.68
N LEU A 360 21.49 -4.25 23.98
CA LEU A 360 21.84 -2.92 23.49
C LEU A 360 21.75 -1.88 24.61
N SER A 361 22.70 -0.94 24.62
CA SER A 361 22.67 0.22 25.52
C SER A 361 21.75 1.30 24.94
N ILE A 362 20.49 1.32 25.39
CA ILE A 362 19.44 2.23 24.90
C ILE A 362 19.14 3.32 25.95
N ASN A 363 19.13 4.59 25.52
CA ASN A 363 18.60 5.69 26.33
C ASN A 363 17.13 5.96 25.95
N LEU A 364 16.20 5.36 26.67
CA LEU A 364 14.76 5.51 26.43
C LEU A 364 14.30 6.97 26.54
N ASN A 365 14.81 7.74 27.52
CA ASN A 365 14.39 9.13 27.71
C ASN A 365 14.76 9.98 26.50
N ASN A 366 16.02 9.85 26.01
CA ASN A 366 16.45 10.58 24.81
C ASN A 366 15.60 10.23 23.57
N ALA A 367 15.23 8.97 23.41
CA ALA A 367 14.38 8.56 22.30
C ALA A 367 12.93 9.07 22.44
N MET A 368 12.38 9.09 23.65
CA MET A 368 11.07 9.66 23.90
C MET A 368 11.05 11.17 23.68
N ASP A 369 12.08 11.90 24.11
CA ASP A 369 12.23 13.32 23.82
C ASP A 369 12.32 13.56 22.30
N ALA A 370 13.08 12.75 21.58
CA ALA A 370 13.19 12.82 20.12
C ALA A 370 11.82 12.50 19.44
N PHE A 371 11.07 11.52 19.97
CA PHE A 371 9.74 11.19 19.49
C PHE A 371 8.75 12.36 19.69
N MET A 372 8.77 12.98 20.83
CA MET A 372 7.87 14.12 21.16
C MET A 372 8.25 15.41 20.45
N GLY A 373 9.40 15.47 19.79
CA GLY A 373 9.87 16.66 19.07
C GLY A 373 10.63 17.65 19.97
N GLY A 374 11.08 17.20 21.13
CA GLY A 374 11.98 17.97 21.98
C GLY A 374 13.31 18.21 21.27
N SER A 375 13.75 19.46 21.20
CA SER A 375 15.08 19.82 20.72
C SER A 375 16.14 19.23 21.65
N LYS A 376 17.21 18.66 21.07
CA LYS A 376 18.44 18.47 21.83
C LYS A 376 18.85 19.84 22.37
N SER A 377 18.74 20.03 23.71
CA SER A 377 19.41 21.13 24.39
C SER A 377 20.91 20.94 24.32
#